data_6b8f590bcf56f1f6539e42cc7e4f49dc
#
_entry.id   6b8f590bcf56f1f6539e42cc7e4f49dc
#
_cell.length_a   1.000
_cell.length_b   1.000
_cell.length_c   1.000
_cell.angle_alpha   90.00
_cell.angle_beta   90.00
_cell.angle_gamma   90.00
#
_symmetry.space_group_name_H-M   'P 1'
#
loop_
_entity.id
_entity.type
_entity.pdbx_description
1 polymer ?
#
loop_
_entity_poly.entity_id
_entity_poly.type
_entity_poly.pdbx_seq_one_letter_code
_entity_poly.pdbx_strand_id
1 'polypeptide(L)'
;MALVNRTINNPMYILRDDTERFEGSRALRYNILACQILSSIVRTTLGPKGMDKMLVDKMGDVVVTNDGATILQEMDITHPAAKMLVEIARKQEHIVGDGTTTAVILAGELLKKAQELYEDGTPIPTVLLGYRLAVDKALETLFEISIDADDEETLLGIARTAMTGKGSDYAKDELAELLVKAVQKVEDNGEVDKKLIKIHRINGGSIDDSELVDGIFVDQPRAREDMPAEIHDAKIALMKYPLELKDVNNAKVDLTNPLELQAFLDNEEEMLKDIANQIIDSGANVLFCQKGIDDYVQHYLSRAGVMAFKRVKNTDIKRIMMATGAELITNIEDLSPESLGTADYIHQEKVFDQFITFIEGCKDPKASSILIRGSTRHISSEIERAMDDALGVVAATVEEGKIVIGGGAIEIEIARKLRAFANTIGGREQLAIIKFAEAIEIVPKTLAENAGLDTIDLLVELRAAHEDNVNMGINVFEGKVVDMKEAGVVEPQRVKKQAIQSAHEACEMILRIDDLVAAAGALNTPDPDENLDDPTYASNMTGGMPGMGGMGGMGGMPPMM
;
A
#
# COMPACT_ATOMS: atom_id res chain seq x y z
N MET A 1 -3.01 -56.72 -52.33
CA MET A 1 -3.09 -55.33 -51.83
C MET A 1 -3.53 -55.41 -50.37
N ALA A 2 -2.59 -55.34 -49.46
CA ALA A 2 -2.82 -55.35 -48.02
C ALA A 2 -2.72 -53.90 -47.50
N LEU A 3 -3.85 -53.34 -47.06
CA LEU A 3 -3.88 -52.05 -46.40
C LEU A 3 -3.31 -52.22 -44.99
N VAL A 4 -2.10 -51.69 -44.79
CA VAL A 4 -1.47 -51.58 -43.49
C VAL A 4 -2.15 -50.42 -42.75
N ASN A 5 -3.06 -50.72 -41.83
CA ASN A 5 -3.53 -49.77 -40.79
C ASN A 5 -2.34 -49.50 -39.87
N ARG A 6 -1.68 -48.39 -40.09
CA ARG A 6 -0.78 -47.77 -39.09
C ARG A 6 -1.66 -47.04 -38.06
N THR A 7 -2.01 -47.74 -37.01
CA THR A 7 -2.39 -47.10 -35.75
C THR A 7 -1.21 -46.32 -35.24
N ILE A 8 -1.31 -44.99 -35.27
CA ILE A 8 -0.37 -44.08 -34.61
C ILE A 8 -0.65 -44.21 -33.11
N ASN A 9 0.01 -45.17 -32.46
CA ASN A 9 0.02 -45.28 -30.98
C ASN A 9 1.28 -44.62 -30.43
N ASN A 10 1.44 -43.32 -30.70
CA ASN A 10 2.29 -42.48 -29.88
C ASN A 10 1.36 -41.55 -29.10
N PRO A 11 1.26 -41.69 -27.79
CA PRO A 11 0.57 -40.68 -27.00
C PRO A 11 1.30 -39.36 -27.24
N MET A 12 0.59 -38.36 -27.73
CA MET A 12 1.11 -37.03 -27.93
C MET A 12 1.17 -36.38 -26.54
N TYR A 13 2.32 -36.43 -25.90
CA TYR A 13 2.54 -35.73 -24.63
C TYR A 13 2.61 -34.22 -24.93
N ILE A 14 1.54 -33.51 -24.61
CA ILE A 14 1.46 -32.05 -24.77
C ILE A 14 2.06 -31.35 -23.55
N LEU A 15 2.00 -31.99 -22.39
CA LEU A 15 2.57 -31.51 -21.12
C LEU A 15 3.81 -32.34 -20.78
N ARG A 16 4.73 -31.77 -20.02
CA ARG A 16 5.88 -32.49 -19.46
C ARG A 16 5.40 -33.51 -18.42
N ASP A 17 6.12 -34.62 -18.27
CA ASP A 17 5.77 -35.71 -17.34
C ASP A 17 5.80 -35.28 -15.86
N ASP A 18 6.45 -34.14 -15.57
CA ASP A 18 6.59 -33.55 -14.24
C ASP A 18 5.58 -32.41 -13.98
N THR A 19 4.56 -32.24 -14.83
CA THR A 19 3.51 -31.24 -14.67
C THR A 19 2.42 -31.73 -13.72
N GLU A 20 2.20 -30.99 -12.65
CA GLU A 20 1.06 -31.25 -11.73
C GLU A 20 -0.22 -30.67 -12.30
N ARG A 21 -1.32 -31.46 -12.31
CA ARG A 21 -2.62 -31.04 -12.82
C ARG A 21 -3.73 -31.44 -11.88
N PHE A 22 -4.53 -30.45 -11.49
CA PHE A 22 -5.77 -30.65 -10.72
C PHE A 22 -6.96 -30.24 -11.58
N GLU A 23 -7.96 -31.12 -11.70
CA GLU A 23 -9.12 -30.93 -12.57
C GLU A 23 -10.44 -30.84 -11.78
N GLY A 24 -11.39 -30.05 -12.28
CA GLY A 24 -12.78 -29.98 -11.83
C GLY A 24 -12.90 -29.58 -10.36
N SER A 25 -13.68 -30.33 -9.60
CA SER A 25 -13.97 -30.04 -8.19
C SER A 25 -12.71 -30.03 -7.30
N ARG A 26 -11.69 -30.80 -7.66
CA ARG A 26 -10.41 -30.85 -6.93
C ARG A 26 -9.62 -29.55 -7.10
N ALA A 27 -9.52 -29.01 -8.32
CA ALA A 27 -8.90 -27.73 -8.58
C ALA A 27 -9.61 -26.59 -7.84
N LEU A 28 -10.95 -26.59 -7.88
CA LEU A 28 -11.77 -25.60 -7.20
C LEU A 28 -11.55 -25.60 -5.69
N ARG A 29 -11.64 -26.78 -5.04
CA ARG A 29 -11.41 -26.92 -3.59
C ARG A 29 -10.02 -26.49 -3.19
N TYR A 30 -9.01 -26.83 -3.97
CA TYR A 30 -7.62 -26.51 -3.71
C TYR A 30 -7.37 -24.99 -3.75
N ASN A 31 -7.92 -24.32 -4.78
CA ASN A 31 -7.84 -22.87 -4.90
C ASN A 31 -8.57 -22.14 -3.75
N ILE A 32 -9.77 -22.61 -3.38
CA ILE A 32 -10.55 -22.03 -2.29
C ILE A 32 -9.83 -22.21 -0.95
N LEU A 33 -9.30 -23.39 -0.68
CA LEU A 33 -8.58 -23.68 0.56
C LEU A 33 -7.36 -22.77 0.73
N ALA A 34 -6.56 -22.58 -0.32
CA ALA A 34 -5.41 -21.68 -0.28
C ALA A 34 -5.82 -20.23 0.05
N CYS A 35 -6.93 -19.76 -0.51
CA CYS A 35 -7.48 -18.44 -0.23
C CYS A 35 -8.03 -18.32 1.20
N GLN A 36 -8.68 -19.35 1.72
CA GLN A 36 -9.19 -19.39 3.09
C GLN A 36 -8.05 -19.36 4.12
N ILE A 37 -6.99 -20.14 3.90
CA ILE A 37 -5.80 -20.12 4.77
C ILE A 37 -5.20 -18.72 4.81
N LEU A 38 -4.99 -18.09 3.65
CA LEU A 38 -4.44 -16.75 3.56
C LEU A 38 -5.32 -15.72 4.28
N SER A 39 -6.63 -15.77 4.03
CA SER A 39 -7.62 -14.92 4.71
C SER A 39 -7.60 -15.12 6.24
N SER A 40 -7.44 -16.37 6.72
CA SER A 40 -7.39 -16.67 8.15
C SER A 40 -6.16 -16.06 8.84
N ILE A 41 -5.02 -15.95 8.13
CA ILE A 41 -3.78 -15.37 8.66
C ILE A 41 -3.98 -13.87 8.94
N VAL A 42 -4.60 -13.14 8.01
CA VAL A 42 -4.82 -11.70 8.19
C VAL A 42 -6.06 -11.36 9.02
N ARG A 43 -6.97 -12.31 9.24
CA ARG A 43 -8.21 -12.10 9.98
C ARG A 43 -7.99 -11.59 11.40
N THR A 44 -6.97 -12.08 12.09
CA THR A 44 -6.65 -11.71 13.47
C THR A 44 -6.06 -10.31 13.61
N THR A 45 -5.78 -9.60 12.50
CA THR A 45 -5.28 -8.22 12.53
C THR A 45 -6.39 -7.20 12.32
N LEU A 46 -7.64 -7.63 12.04
CA LEU A 46 -8.74 -6.70 11.75
C LEU A 46 -9.23 -5.98 13.01
N GLY A 47 -9.34 -4.66 12.90
CA GLY A 47 -10.00 -3.78 13.87
C GLY A 47 -9.11 -3.39 15.07
N PRO A 48 -9.66 -2.58 16.00
CA PRO A 48 -8.87 -1.94 17.07
C PRO A 48 -8.27 -2.91 18.10
N LYS A 49 -8.77 -4.14 18.17
CA LYS A 49 -8.25 -5.23 19.01
C LYS A 49 -7.53 -6.31 18.19
N GLY A 50 -7.19 -5.98 16.93
CA GLY A 50 -6.37 -6.82 16.09
C GLY A 50 -4.96 -6.99 16.68
N MET A 51 -4.33 -8.14 16.36
CA MET A 51 -2.98 -8.48 16.83
C MET A 51 -1.99 -8.29 15.71
N ASP A 52 -0.82 -7.75 16.03
CA ASP A 52 0.28 -7.60 15.08
C ASP A 52 0.86 -8.95 14.66
N LYS A 53 1.38 -9.02 13.44
CA LYS A 53 2.16 -10.15 12.93
C LYS A 53 3.63 -9.80 12.90
N MET A 54 4.46 -10.73 13.33
CA MET A 54 5.91 -10.65 13.18
C MET A 54 6.31 -11.51 11.98
N LEU A 55 6.91 -10.89 11.00
CA LEU A 55 7.39 -11.53 9.77
C LEU A 55 8.92 -11.48 9.77
N VAL A 56 9.55 -12.59 9.40
CA VAL A 56 11.01 -12.69 9.31
C VAL A 56 11.36 -13.15 7.91
N ASP A 57 12.13 -12.35 7.19
CA ASP A 57 12.56 -12.68 5.85
C ASP A 57 13.73 -13.67 5.82
N LYS A 58 14.17 -14.08 4.61
CA LYS A 58 15.31 -15.02 4.43
C LYS A 58 16.66 -14.44 4.86
N MET A 59 16.75 -13.12 5.01
CA MET A 59 17.96 -12.40 5.46
C MET A 59 17.99 -12.21 6.98
N GLY A 60 16.87 -12.49 7.67
CA GLY A 60 16.70 -12.29 9.09
C GLY A 60 16.17 -10.90 9.46
N ASP A 61 15.74 -10.10 8.48
CA ASP A 61 15.07 -8.83 8.74
C ASP A 61 13.68 -9.09 9.32
N VAL A 62 13.31 -8.32 10.34
CA VAL A 62 12.06 -8.49 11.09
C VAL A 62 11.13 -7.31 10.81
N VAL A 63 9.92 -7.61 10.36
CA VAL A 63 8.83 -6.66 10.20
C VAL A 63 7.71 -7.02 11.16
N VAL A 64 7.26 -6.06 11.96
CA VAL A 64 6.09 -6.20 12.85
C VAL A 64 5.03 -5.23 12.37
N THR A 65 3.85 -5.75 12.04
CA THR A 65 2.75 -4.94 11.50
C THR A 65 1.41 -5.63 11.66
N ASN A 66 0.33 -4.86 11.68
CA ASN A 66 -1.05 -5.34 11.55
C ASN A 66 -1.69 -5.00 10.19
N ASP A 67 -0.96 -4.29 9.33
CA ASP A 67 -1.48 -3.98 7.99
C ASP A 67 -1.54 -5.22 7.09
N GLY A 68 -2.74 -5.50 6.58
CA GLY A 68 -3.00 -6.68 5.76
C GLY A 68 -2.22 -6.72 4.45
N ALA A 69 -2.00 -5.59 3.79
CA ALA A 69 -1.25 -5.54 2.54
C ALA A 69 0.22 -5.82 2.77
N THR A 70 0.84 -5.18 3.77
CA THR A 70 2.24 -5.43 4.16
C THR A 70 2.46 -6.89 4.55
N ILE A 71 1.57 -7.47 5.37
CA ILE A 71 1.66 -8.88 5.76
C ILE A 71 1.69 -9.78 4.53
N LEU A 72 0.77 -9.58 3.59
CA LEU A 72 0.66 -10.41 2.40
C LEU A 72 1.79 -10.20 1.39
N GLN A 73 2.41 -9.03 1.36
CA GLN A 73 3.55 -8.72 0.49
C GLN A 73 4.84 -9.32 0.98
N GLU A 74 5.07 -9.33 2.30
CA GLU A 74 6.26 -9.89 2.93
C GLU A 74 6.22 -11.43 3.02
N MET A 75 5.04 -12.05 2.89
CA MET A 75 4.89 -13.49 2.87
C MET A 75 5.35 -14.10 1.55
N ASP A 76 6.15 -15.18 1.60
CA ASP A 76 6.59 -15.95 0.43
C ASP A 76 5.45 -16.91 -0.03
N ILE A 77 4.45 -16.36 -0.70
CA ILE A 77 3.26 -17.08 -1.15
C ILE A 77 3.54 -17.76 -2.48
N THR A 78 3.42 -19.09 -2.53
CA THR A 78 3.66 -19.89 -3.74
C THR A 78 2.38 -20.16 -4.53
N HIS A 79 1.24 -20.37 -3.85
CA HIS A 79 -0.02 -20.77 -4.49
C HIS A 79 -0.61 -19.67 -5.40
N PRO A 80 -0.94 -19.97 -6.68
CA PRO A 80 -1.39 -18.95 -7.63
C PRO A 80 -2.71 -18.26 -7.24
N ALA A 81 -3.72 -19.00 -6.73
CA ALA A 81 -4.97 -18.38 -6.27
C ALA A 81 -4.75 -17.47 -5.05
N ALA A 82 -3.85 -17.85 -4.13
CA ALA A 82 -3.49 -16.99 -3.00
C ALA A 82 -2.78 -15.71 -3.47
N LYS A 83 -1.91 -15.77 -4.50
CA LYS A 83 -1.30 -14.58 -5.12
C LYS A 83 -2.33 -13.61 -5.67
N MET A 84 -3.46 -14.09 -6.20
CA MET A 84 -4.55 -13.22 -6.65
C MET A 84 -5.15 -12.42 -5.50
N LEU A 85 -5.27 -12.98 -4.29
CA LEU A 85 -5.70 -12.23 -3.10
C LEU A 85 -4.68 -11.16 -2.68
N VAL A 86 -3.39 -11.42 -2.82
CA VAL A 86 -2.34 -10.39 -2.59
C VAL A 86 -2.49 -9.21 -3.55
N GLU A 87 -2.79 -9.49 -4.82
CA GLU A 87 -3.02 -8.43 -5.82
C GLU A 87 -4.25 -7.58 -5.48
N ILE A 88 -5.28 -8.18 -4.88
CA ILE A 88 -6.46 -7.45 -4.41
C ILE A 88 -6.09 -6.52 -3.26
N ALA A 89 -5.34 -7.02 -2.27
CA ALA A 89 -4.88 -6.19 -1.16
C ALA A 89 -4.07 -4.99 -1.67
N ARG A 90 -3.14 -5.21 -2.60
CA ARG A 90 -2.36 -4.14 -3.24
C ARG A 90 -3.23 -3.15 -4.01
N LYS A 91 -4.23 -3.64 -4.74
CA LYS A 91 -5.17 -2.77 -5.47
C LYS A 91 -5.97 -1.89 -4.51
N GLN A 92 -6.46 -2.47 -3.40
CA GLN A 92 -7.17 -1.76 -2.35
C GLN A 92 -6.30 -0.65 -1.74
N GLU A 93 -5.06 -1.00 -1.33
CA GLU A 93 -4.08 -0.07 -0.78
C GLU A 93 -3.78 1.09 -1.74
N HIS A 94 -3.52 0.79 -3.01
CA HIS A 94 -3.20 1.80 -4.01
C HIS A 94 -4.37 2.77 -4.29
N ILE A 95 -5.62 2.27 -4.34
CA ILE A 95 -6.80 3.08 -4.69
C ILE A 95 -7.26 3.93 -3.51
N VAL A 96 -7.28 3.34 -2.30
CA VAL A 96 -7.92 3.97 -1.14
C VAL A 96 -6.96 4.18 0.03
N GLY A 97 -5.99 3.31 0.21
CA GLY A 97 -5.02 3.35 1.30
C GLY A 97 -5.40 2.49 2.51
N ASP A 98 -6.66 2.08 2.66
CA ASP A 98 -7.11 1.29 3.81
C ASP A 98 -8.15 0.22 3.40
N GLY A 99 -8.57 -0.62 4.35
CA GLY A 99 -9.53 -1.71 4.12
C GLY A 99 -8.94 -2.94 3.42
N THR A 100 -7.63 -3.06 3.35
CA THR A 100 -6.90 -4.18 2.72
C THR A 100 -7.25 -5.52 3.37
N THR A 101 -7.20 -5.58 4.69
CA THR A 101 -7.59 -6.75 5.49
C THR A 101 -9.05 -7.13 5.27
N THR A 102 -9.96 -6.14 5.27
CA THR A 102 -11.40 -6.35 5.03
C THR A 102 -11.66 -6.99 3.66
N ALA A 103 -11.02 -6.50 2.59
CA ALA A 103 -11.18 -7.03 1.24
C ALA A 103 -10.76 -8.51 1.13
N VAL A 104 -9.63 -8.86 1.75
CA VAL A 104 -9.10 -10.23 1.73
C VAL A 104 -9.96 -11.18 2.57
N ILE A 105 -10.43 -10.76 3.74
CA ILE A 105 -11.30 -11.56 4.61
C ILE A 105 -12.63 -11.80 3.91
N LEU A 106 -13.20 -10.77 3.30
CA LEU A 106 -14.46 -10.87 2.57
C LEU A 106 -14.32 -11.82 1.36
N ALA A 107 -13.23 -11.73 0.59
CA ALA A 107 -12.98 -12.64 -0.52
C ALA A 107 -12.86 -14.10 -0.06
N GLY A 108 -12.14 -14.35 1.03
CA GLY A 108 -12.02 -15.68 1.62
C GLY A 108 -13.36 -16.26 2.09
N GLU A 109 -14.21 -15.45 2.74
CA GLU A 109 -15.52 -15.90 3.20
C GLU A 109 -16.51 -16.09 2.04
N LEU A 110 -16.49 -15.23 1.01
CA LEU A 110 -17.28 -15.41 -0.22
C LEU A 110 -16.93 -16.71 -0.92
N LEU A 111 -15.65 -17.04 -1.04
CA LEU A 111 -15.20 -18.31 -1.62
C LEU A 111 -15.67 -19.50 -0.80
N LYS A 112 -15.63 -19.43 0.53
CA LYS A 112 -16.13 -20.45 1.43
C LYS A 112 -17.63 -20.67 1.25
N LYS A 113 -18.42 -19.59 1.22
CA LYS A 113 -19.87 -19.66 1.02
C LYS A 113 -20.23 -20.18 -0.38
N ALA A 114 -19.43 -19.87 -1.39
CA ALA A 114 -19.58 -20.45 -2.72
C ALA A 114 -19.31 -21.96 -2.74
N GLN A 115 -18.30 -22.43 -1.99
CA GLN A 115 -18.01 -23.85 -1.82
C GLN A 115 -19.18 -24.58 -1.15
N GLU A 116 -19.75 -24.04 -0.05
CA GLU A 116 -20.94 -24.60 0.60
C GLU A 116 -22.08 -24.79 -0.40
N LEU A 117 -22.40 -23.78 -1.22
CA LEU A 117 -23.44 -23.86 -2.27
C LEU A 117 -23.12 -24.88 -3.36
N TYR A 118 -21.87 -24.99 -3.77
CA TYR A 118 -21.44 -25.96 -4.78
C TYR A 118 -21.58 -27.40 -4.26
N GLU A 119 -21.21 -27.63 -3.01
CA GLU A 119 -21.37 -28.94 -2.35
C GLU A 119 -22.85 -29.31 -2.15
N ASP A 120 -23.73 -28.32 -1.93
CA ASP A 120 -25.19 -28.47 -1.91
C ASP A 120 -25.80 -28.64 -3.32
N GLY A 121 -24.98 -28.73 -4.37
CA GLY A 121 -25.41 -29.00 -5.74
C GLY A 121 -25.86 -27.77 -6.54
N THR A 122 -25.47 -26.56 -6.14
CA THR A 122 -25.70 -25.34 -6.93
C THR A 122 -24.55 -25.15 -7.93
N PRO A 123 -24.80 -25.05 -9.25
CA PRO A 123 -23.76 -24.84 -10.25
C PRO A 123 -23.04 -23.51 -10.06
N ILE A 124 -21.72 -23.49 -10.24
CA ILE A 124 -20.91 -22.26 -10.12
C ILE A 124 -21.45 -21.08 -10.97
N PRO A 125 -21.86 -21.23 -12.23
CA PRO A 125 -22.44 -20.11 -12.98
C PRO A 125 -23.67 -19.48 -12.31
N THR A 126 -24.49 -20.26 -11.61
CA THR A 126 -25.64 -19.75 -10.86
C THR A 126 -25.20 -18.99 -9.60
N VAL A 127 -24.19 -19.51 -8.90
CA VAL A 127 -23.58 -18.82 -7.75
C VAL A 127 -23.03 -17.46 -8.19
N LEU A 128 -22.28 -17.42 -9.29
CA LEU A 128 -21.71 -16.17 -9.83
C LEU A 128 -22.77 -15.16 -10.24
N LEU A 129 -23.87 -15.63 -10.86
CA LEU A 129 -24.98 -14.74 -11.20
C LEU A 129 -25.63 -14.14 -9.95
N GLY A 130 -25.89 -14.98 -8.93
CA GLY A 130 -26.43 -14.49 -7.65
C GLY A 130 -25.48 -13.51 -6.93
N TYR A 131 -24.18 -13.76 -6.97
CA TYR A 131 -23.18 -12.86 -6.40
C TYR A 131 -23.12 -11.50 -7.12
N ARG A 132 -23.21 -11.47 -8.45
CA ARG A 132 -23.29 -10.20 -9.21
C ARG A 132 -24.52 -9.40 -8.80
N LEU A 133 -25.69 -10.03 -8.74
CA LEU A 133 -26.92 -9.38 -8.29
C LEU A 133 -26.79 -8.86 -6.85
N ALA A 134 -26.11 -9.61 -5.98
CA ALA A 134 -25.86 -9.21 -4.61
C ALA A 134 -24.92 -8.00 -4.53
N VAL A 135 -23.84 -7.97 -5.31
CA VAL A 135 -22.91 -6.81 -5.37
C VAL A 135 -23.62 -5.56 -5.85
N ASP A 136 -24.38 -5.65 -6.95
CA ASP A 136 -25.11 -4.50 -7.49
C ASP A 136 -26.04 -3.90 -6.42
N LYS A 137 -26.80 -4.78 -5.71
CA LYS A 137 -27.69 -4.33 -4.63
C LYS A 137 -26.94 -3.84 -3.39
N ALA A 138 -25.79 -4.43 -3.06
CA ALA A 138 -24.95 -3.98 -1.95
C ALA A 138 -24.40 -2.56 -2.20
N LEU A 139 -23.93 -2.29 -3.43
CA LEU A 139 -23.43 -0.98 -3.83
C LEU A 139 -24.54 0.08 -3.87
N GLU A 140 -25.73 -0.29 -4.37
CA GLU A 140 -26.91 0.59 -4.31
C GLU A 140 -27.25 0.95 -2.87
N THR A 141 -27.30 -0.04 -1.98
CA THR A 141 -27.57 0.15 -0.55
C THR A 141 -26.50 1.04 0.09
N LEU A 142 -25.23 0.78 -0.19
CA LEU A 142 -24.10 1.57 0.29
C LEU A 142 -24.24 3.05 -0.08
N PHE A 143 -24.69 3.31 -1.31
CA PHE A 143 -24.92 4.68 -1.77
C PHE A 143 -26.14 5.33 -1.07
N GLU A 144 -27.23 4.58 -0.87
CA GLU A 144 -28.44 5.08 -0.21
C GLU A 144 -28.21 5.53 1.25
N ILE A 145 -27.32 4.82 1.98
CA ILE A 145 -27.08 5.06 3.40
C ILE A 145 -25.83 5.91 3.69
N SER A 146 -25.12 6.32 2.65
CA SER A 146 -23.97 7.21 2.80
C SER A 146 -24.40 8.62 3.23
N ILE A 147 -23.56 9.26 4.03
CA ILE A 147 -23.76 10.60 4.59
C ILE A 147 -22.75 11.55 3.94
N ASP A 148 -23.09 12.82 3.78
CA ASP A 148 -22.14 13.83 3.31
C ASP A 148 -21.10 14.15 4.38
N ALA A 149 -19.84 14.31 3.95
CA ALA A 149 -18.71 14.68 4.80
C ALA A 149 -18.45 16.19 4.64
N ASP A 150 -19.17 17.01 5.42
CA ASP A 150 -19.20 18.46 5.21
C ASP A 150 -18.35 19.24 6.22
N ASP A 151 -17.75 18.60 7.25
CA ASP A 151 -17.05 19.26 8.33
C ASP A 151 -15.65 18.69 8.62
N GLU A 152 -14.80 19.54 9.19
CA GLU A 152 -13.43 19.18 9.60
C GLU A 152 -13.44 18.11 10.71
N GLU A 153 -14.43 18.09 11.58
CA GLU A 153 -14.55 17.10 12.65
C GLU A 153 -14.75 15.70 12.08
N THR A 154 -15.50 15.58 10.98
CA THR A 154 -15.67 14.33 10.24
C THR A 154 -14.33 13.86 9.65
N LEU A 155 -13.52 14.74 9.06
CA LEU A 155 -12.20 14.38 8.55
C LEU A 155 -11.24 13.91 9.65
N LEU A 156 -11.28 14.58 10.81
CA LEU A 156 -10.54 14.17 12.01
C LEU A 156 -11.02 12.79 12.51
N GLY A 157 -12.33 12.56 12.55
CA GLY A 157 -12.93 11.27 12.91
C GLY A 157 -12.46 10.13 12.00
N ILE A 158 -12.40 10.38 10.69
CA ILE A 158 -11.91 9.44 9.68
C ILE A 158 -10.42 9.13 9.89
N ALA A 159 -9.59 10.15 10.06
CA ALA A 159 -8.16 9.98 10.31
C ALA A 159 -7.92 9.19 11.60
N ARG A 160 -8.64 9.50 12.67
CA ARG A 160 -8.59 8.75 13.94
C ARG A 160 -8.99 7.29 13.76
N THR A 161 -10.09 7.03 13.04
CA THR A 161 -10.57 5.67 12.78
C THR A 161 -9.52 4.84 12.03
N ALA A 162 -8.89 5.41 11.00
CA ALA A 162 -7.85 4.74 10.20
C ALA A 162 -6.57 4.43 10.99
N MET A 163 -6.25 5.22 12.01
CA MET A 163 -5.08 5.05 12.88
C MET A 163 -5.36 4.22 14.15
N THR A 164 -6.64 3.98 14.48
CA THR A 164 -7.03 3.25 15.70
C THR A 164 -6.64 1.77 15.61
N GLY A 165 -6.01 1.24 16.67
CA GLY A 165 -5.55 -0.15 16.74
C GLY A 165 -4.23 -0.41 16.03
N LYS A 166 -3.56 0.64 15.52
CA LYS A 166 -2.21 0.59 14.95
C LYS A 166 -1.20 1.15 15.96
N GLY A 167 0.09 1.03 15.70
CA GLY A 167 1.15 1.53 16.58
C GLY A 167 1.10 3.03 16.91
N SER A 168 0.24 3.78 16.22
CA SER A 168 -0.03 5.21 16.41
C SER A 168 -1.18 5.52 17.37
N ASP A 169 -1.86 4.52 17.95
CA ASP A 169 -3.12 4.72 18.67
C ASP A 169 -3.02 5.68 19.87
N TYR A 170 -1.87 5.74 20.53
CA TYR A 170 -1.65 6.62 21.69
C TYR A 170 -1.41 8.10 21.33
N ALA A 171 -1.06 8.44 20.09
CA ALA A 171 -0.88 9.80 19.59
C ALA A 171 -1.79 10.12 18.38
N LYS A 172 -2.86 9.34 18.20
CA LYS A 172 -3.74 9.43 17.02
C LYS A 172 -4.41 10.79 16.88
N ASP A 173 -4.70 11.48 17.99
CA ASP A 173 -5.38 12.78 17.96
C ASP A 173 -4.47 13.85 17.36
N GLU A 174 -3.21 13.92 17.83
CA GLU A 174 -2.21 14.87 17.34
C GLU A 174 -1.84 14.56 15.88
N LEU A 175 -1.63 13.29 15.55
CA LEU A 175 -1.30 12.88 14.20
C LEU A 175 -2.44 13.12 13.21
N ALA A 176 -3.70 12.92 13.63
CA ALA A 176 -4.88 13.21 12.82
C ALA A 176 -4.98 14.71 12.50
N GLU A 177 -4.73 15.58 13.48
CA GLU A 177 -4.72 17.03 13.26
C GLU A 177 -3.63 17.46 12.27
N LEU A 178 -2.40 16.91 12.40
CA LEU A 178 -1.31 17.21 11.48
C LEU A 178 -1.67 16.79 10.06
N LEU A 179 -2.29 15.61 9.91
CA LEU A 179 -2.68 15.05 8.62
C LEU A 179 -3.78 15.87 7.95
N VAL A 180 -4.85 16.19 8.66
CA VAL A 180 -5.96 16.98 8.12
C VAL A 180 -5.48 18.38 7.70
N LYS A 181 -4.64 19.04 8.51
CA LYS A 181 -4.01 20.31 8.14
C LYS A 181 -3.13 20.19 6.89
N ALA A 182 -2.39 19.07 6.74
CA ALA A 182 -1.55 18.83 5.55
C ALA A 182 -2.40 18.63 4.29
N VAL A 183 -3.51 17.90 4.40
CA VAL A 183 -4.44 17.67 3.28
C VAL A 183 -5.13 18.97 2.87
N GLN A 184 -5.62 19.78 3.82
CA GLN A 184 -6.23 21.07 3.55
C GLN A 184 -5.28 22.08 2.85
N LYS A 185 -3.96 22.02 3.14
CA LYS A 185 -2.95 22.84 2.45
C LYS A 185 -2.75 22.44 0.98
N VAL A 186 -2.98 21.17 0.64
CA VAL A 186 -2.66 20.60 -0.67
C VAL A 186 -3.90 20.49 -1.56
N GLU A 187 -5.08 20.55 -0.97
CA GLU A 187 -6.36 20.48 -1.69
C GLU A 187 -6.46 21.60 -2.73
N ASP A 188 -6.78 21.21 -3.96
CA ASP A 188 -7.05 22.13 -5.06
C ASP A 188 -8.36 21.73 -5.76
N ASN A 189 -9.41 22.54 -5.61
CA ASN A 189 -10.74 22.31 -6.21
C ASN A 189 -11.39 20.94 -5.86
N GLY A 190 -11.19 20.43 -4.66
CA GLY A 190 -11.73 19.14 -4.20
C GLY A 190 -10.91 17.93 -4.64
N GLU A 191 -9.75 18.12 -5.23
CA GLU A 191 -8.79 17.04 -5.55
C GLU A 191 -7.56 17.12 -4.64
N VAL A 192 -7.03 15.97 -4.25
CA VAL A 192 -5.85 15.85 -3.38
C VAL A 192 -4.82 14.92 -4.01
N ASP A 193 -3.72 15.48 -4.55
CA ASP A 193 -2.59 14.66 -4.98
C ASP A 193 -1.74 14.23 -3.76
N LYS A 194 -1.97 13.02 -3.27
CA LYS A 194 -1.24 12.44 -2.14
C LYS A 194 0.29 12.53 -2.29
N LYS A 195 0.82 12.59 -3.52
CA LYS A 195 2.26 12.69 -3.78
C LYS A 195 2.85 14.04 -3.39
N LEU A 196 2.01 15.06 -3.19
CA LEU A 196 2.43 16.38 -2.74
C LEU A 196 2.56 16.47 -1.22
N ILE A 197 2.04 15.50 -0.48
CA ILE A 197 2.23 15.37 0.96
C ILE A 197 3.34 14.36 1.20
N LYS A 198 4.41 14.77 1.87
CA LYS A 198 5.53 13.89 2.24
C LYS A 198 5.44 13.55 3.71
N ILE A 199 5.25 12.27 4.00
CA ILE A 199 5.42 11.74 5.35
C ILE A 199 6.82 11.15 5.43
N HIS A 200 7.61 11.54 6.42
CA HIS A 200 8.96 11.05 6.60
C HIS A 200 9.27 10.83 8.07
N ARG A 201 9.94 9.74 8.35
CA ARG A 201 10.30 9.34 9.71
C ARG A 201 11.74 9.69 10.04
N ILE A 202 11.94 10.17 11.26
CA ILE A 202 13.24 10.33 11.87
C ILE A 202 13.30 9.48 13.12
N ASN A 203 14.36 8.70 13.26
CA ASN A 203 14.56 7.90 14.46
C ASN A 203 15.01 8.83 15.60
N GLY A 204 14.39 8.66 16.78
CA GLY A 204 14.70 9.41 18.00
C GLY A 204 13.66 10.50 18.30
N GLY A 205 13.49 10.80 19.58
CA GLY A 205 12.42 11.63 20.10
C GLY A 205 11.16 10.85 20.43
N SER A 206 10.12 11.56 20.88
CA SER A 206 8.77 11.03 21.10
C SER A 206 7.91 11.24 19.85
N ILE A 207 6.81 10.54 19.76
CA ILE A 207 5.80 10.79 18.71
C ILE A 207 5.20 12.19 18.86
N ASP A 208 5.06 12.67 20.10
CA ASP A 208 4.55 14.01 20.39
C ASP A 208 5.44 15.12 19.81
N ASP A 209 6.69 14.80 19.46
CA ASP A 209 7.63 15.70 18.76
C ASP A 209 7.41 15.70 17.23
N SER A 210 6.39 14.99 16.72
CA SER A 210 6.04 15.00 15.31
C SER A 210 5.40 16.33 14.92
N GLU A 211 5.76 16.85 13.74
CA GLU A 211 5.36 18.19 13.33
C GLU A 211 5.01 18.30 11.84
N LEU A 212 4.11 19.22 11.55
CA LEU A 212 3.86 19.69 10.19
C LEU A 212 4.89 20.78 9.88
N VAL A 213 5.78 20.53 8.94
CA VAL A 213 6.81 21.48 8.53
C VAL A 213 6.17 22.68 7.82
N ASP A 214 6.58 23.89 8.19
CA ASP A 214 6.13 25.11 7.50
C ASP A 214 6.84 25.29 6.15
N GLY A 215 6.50 24.43 5.22
CA GLY A 215 7.12 24.30 3.91
C GLY A 215 7.23 22.82 3.50
N ILE A 216 8.34 22.50 2.88
CA ILE A 216 8.67 21.13 2.48
C ILE A 216 10.10 20.78 2.87
N PHE A 217 10.42 19.51 2.90
CA PHE A 217 11.80 19.06 3.06
C PHE A 217 12.20 17.99 2.03
N VAL A 218 13.51 17.90 1.79
CA VAL A 218 14.13 16.93 0.88
C VAL A 218 15.21 16.16 1.64
N ASP A 219 15.17 14.83 1.56
CA ASP A 219 16.15 13.93 2.19
C ASP A 219 17.36 13.70 1.25
N GLN A 220 18.04 14.79 0.93
CA GLN A 220 19.23 14.77 0.07
C GLN A 220 20.34 15.63 0.69
N PRO A 221 21.58 15.14 0.70
CA PRO A 221 22.73 15.98 1.04
C PRO A 221 23.01 16.97 -0.08
N ARG A 222 23.52 18.16 0.29
CA ARG A 222 24.13 19.06 -0.70
C ARG A 222 25.25 18.37 -1.46
N ALA A 223 25.48 18.75 -2.71
CA ALA A 223 26.39 18.07 -3.62
C ALA A 223 27.84 18.06 -3.12
N ARG A 224 28.26 19.09 -2.35
CA ARG A 224 29.57 19.22 -1.72
C ARG A 224 29.44 19.86 -0.33
N GLU A 225 30.32 19.48 0.58
CA GLU A 225 30.34 19.99 1.96
C GLU A 225 30.74 21.46 2.07
N ASP A 226 31.50 22.00 1.11
CA ASP A 226 31.96 23.40 1.04
C ASP A 226 30.88 24.36 0.51
N MET A 227 29.72 23.88 0.07
CA MET A 227 28.57 24.71 -0.26
C MET A 227 27.91 25.30 1.00
N PRO A 228 27.19 26.42 0.90
CA PRO A 228 26.45 27.00 2.02
C PRO A 228 25.52 25.96 2.65
N ALA A 229 25.38 25.95 3.98
CA ALA A 229 24.45 25.09 4.70
C ALA A 229 23.08 25.75 4.88
N GLU A 230 22.99 27.05 4.72
CA GLU A 230 21.80 27.88 4.85
C GLU A 230 21.78 29.01 3.82
N ILE A 231 20.62 29.36 3.32
CA ILE A 231 20.40 30.45 2.36
C ILE A 231 19.10 31.16 2.71
N HIS A 232 19.16 32.48 2.85
CA HIS A 232 18.00 33.35 2.96
C HIS A 232 17.65 33.94 1.59
N ASP A 233 16.38 34.30 1.39
CA ASP A 233 15.85 34.82 0.12
C ASP A 233 16.20 33.86 -1.05
N ALA A 234 15.86 32.60 -0.90
CA ALA A 234 16.23 31.56 -1.84
C ALA A 234 15.56 31.74 -3.20
N LYS A 235 16.37 31.70 -4.26
CA LYS A 235 15.96 31.61 -5.66
C LYS A 235 16.33 30.25 -6.19
N ILE A 236 15.31 29.44 -6.45
CA ILE A 236 15.45 28.01 -6.67
C ILE A 236 15.34 27.69 -8.16
N ALA A 237 16.37 27.07 -8.72
CA ALA A 237 16.36 26.49 -10.06
C ALA A 237 16.08 24.98 -9.99
N LEU A 238 15.16 24.49 -10.81
CA LEU A 238 14.84 23.06 -10.95
C LEU A 238 15.29 22.56 -12.31
N MET A 239 16.18 21.56 -12.33
CA MET A 239 16.75 21.06 -13.58
C MET A 239 16.54 19.57 -13.76
N LYS A 240 16.02 19.19 -14.93
CA LYS A 240 15.92 17.81 -15.39
C LYS A 240 17.11 17.41 -16.27
N TYR A 241 17.80 18.39 -16.82
CA TYR A 241 18.97 18.21 -17.66
C TYR A 241 20.18 17.75 -16.83
N PRO A 242 21.00 16.79 -17.31
CA PRO A 242 22.26 16.43 -16.66
C PRO A 242 23.27 17.56 -16.83
N LEU A 243 23.87 18.00 -15.74
CA LEU A 243 24.94 19.02 -15.74
C LEU A 243 26.30 18.32 -15.81
N GLU A 244 26.43 17.44 -16.79
CA GLU A 244 27.60 16.61 -17.10
C GLU A 244 27.86 16.69 -18.59
N LEU A 245 29.10 16.54 -19.01
CA LEU A 245 29.42 16.42 -20.43
C LEU A 245 28.76 15.15 -20.97
N LYS A 246 28.15 15.24 -22.14
CA LYS A 246 27.56 14.08 -22.79
C LYS A 246 28.69 13.16 -23.29
N ASP A 247 28.75 11.96 -22.80
CA ASP A 247 29.56 10.92 -23.41
C ASP A 247 29.16 10.75 -24.88
N VAL A 248 30.08 11.06 -25.77
CA VAL A 248 29.88 10.83 -27.21
C VAL A 248 30.14 9.33 -27.47
N ASN A 249 29.13 8.52 -27.26
CA ASN A 249 29.22 7.05 -27.33
C ASN A 249 29.70 6.47 -28.67
N ASN A 250 29.87 7.30 -29.71
CA ASN A 250 30.23 6.84 -31.06
C ASN A 250 31.44 7.54 -31.70
N ALA A 251 32.14 8.45 -31.01
CA ALA A 251 33.36 9.06 -31.52
C ALA A 251 34.55 8.66 -30.65
N LYS A 252 35.45 7.83 -31.21
CA LYS A 252 36.79 7.66 -30.63
C LYS A 252 37.65 8.80 -31.16
N VAL A 253 38.07 9.69 -30.29
CA VAL A 253 39.07 10.70 -30.61
C VAL A 253 40.43 10.10 -30.26
N ASP A 254 41.21 9.74 -31.26
CA ASP A 254 42.59 9.28 -31.08
C ASP A 254 43.46 10.53 -30.86
N LEU A 255 43.70 10.86 -29.61
CA LEU A 255 44.62 11.95 -29.24
C LEU A 255 46.06 11.37 -29.19
N THR A 256 46.84 11.71 -30.18
CA THR A 256 48.24 11.23 -30.29
C THR A 256 49.27 12.22 -29.77
N ASN A 257 48.87 13.47 -29.54
CA ASN A 257 49.74 14.56 -29.12
C ASN A 257 49.35 15.08 -27.74
N PRO A 258 50.29 15.20 -26.75
CA PRO A 258 50.00 15.77 -25.43
C PRO A 258 49.39 17.18 -25.46
N LEU A 259 49.71 17.99 -26.46
CA LEU A 259 49.16 19.36 -26.62
C LEU A 259 47.67 19.30 -27.05
N GLU A 260 47.30 18.33 -27.90
CA GLU A 260 45.89 18.15 -28.30
C GLU A 260 45.06 17.62 -27.13
N LEU A 261 45.62 16.71 -26.31
CA LEU A 261 44.97 16.25 -25.09
C LEU A 261 44.73 17.40 -24.11
N GLN A 262 45.73 18.27 -23.89
CA GLN A 262 45.58 19.41 -23.01
C GLN A 262 44.51 20.37 -23.53
N ALA A 263 44.53 20.70 -24.83
CA ALA A 263 43.52 21.57 -25.44
C ALA A 263 42.10 20.99 -25.36
N PHE A 264 41.96 19.64 -25.43
CA PHE A 264 40.69 18.96 -25.27
C PHE A 264 40.18 19.12 -23.81
N LEU A 265 41.03 18.85 -22.82
CA LEU A 265 40.68 18.99 -21.41
C LEU A 265 40.33 20.45 -21.03
N ASP A 266 41.10 21.42 -21.57
CA ASP A 266 40.85 22.85 -21.37
C ASP A 266 39.47 23.27 -21.95
N ASN A 267 39.10 22.72 -23.13
CA ASN A 267 37.80 22.98 -23.74
C ASN A 267 36.64 22.31 -22.95
N GLU A 268 36.84 21.08 -22.43
CA GLU A 268 35.88 20.42 -21.55
C GLU A 268 35.64 21.26 -20.27
N GLU A 269 36.72 21.75 -19.64
CA GLU A 269 36.61 22.61 -18.46
C GLU A 269 35.87 23.92 -18.77
N GLU A 270 36.16 24.56 -19.94
CA GLU A 270 35.47 25.75 -20.38
C GLU A 270 33.95 25.53 -20.57
N MET A 271 33.57 24.42 -21.23
CA MET A 271 32.17 24.05 -21.39
C MET A 271 31.44 23.81 -20.05
N LEU A 272 32.08 23.13 -19.09
CA LEU A 272 31.51 22.89 -17.76
C LEU A 272 31.41 24.21 -16.95
N LYS A 273 32.37 25.12 -17.12
CA LYS A 273 32.34 26.46 -16.54
C LYS A 273 31.21 27.31 -17.12
N ASP A 274 30.96 27.22 -18.43
CA ASP A 274 29.85 27.93 -19.07
C ASP A 274 28.50 27.46 -18.56
N ILE A 275 28.35 26.16 -18.34
CA ILE A 275 27.16 25.56 -17.69
C ILE A 275 26.95 26.18 -16.29
N ALA A 276 28.03 26.25 -15.49
CA ALA A 276 27.93 26.84 -14.15
C ALA A 276 27.61 28.35 -14.22
N ASN A 277 28.21 29.08 -15.15
CA ASN A 277 27.97 30.51 -15.33
C ASN A 277 26.51 30.81 -15.71
N GLN A 278 25.90 30.02 -16.61
CA GLN A 278 24.48 30.18 -16.97
C GLN A 278 23.57 30.07 -15.76
N ILE A 279 23.86 29.12 -14.84
CA ILE A 279 23.08 28.96 -13.60
C ILE A 279 23.29 30.18 -12.70
N ILE A 280 24.52 30.66 -12.54
CA ILE A 280 24.86 31.84 -11.70
C ILE A 280 24.22 33.10 -12.26
N ASP A 281 24.30 33.29 -13.59
CA ASP A 281 23.79 34.48 -14.28
C ASP A 281 22.24 34.54 -14.27
N SER A 282 21.54 33.40 -14.13
CA SER A 282 20.09 33.37 -13.90
C SER A 282 19.70 33.99 -12.55
N GLY A 283 20.67 34.15 -11.63
CA GLY A 283 20.44 34.64 -10.28
C GLY A 283 19.98 33.58 -9.29
N ALA A 284 20.02 32.28 -9.66
CA ALA A 284 19.73 31.18 -8.75
C ALA A 284 20.81 31.04 -7.68
N ASN A 285 20.41 30.94 -6.42
CA ASN A 285 21.33 30.66 -5.30
C ASN A 285 21.11 29.22 -4.74
N VAL A 286 20.05 28.54 -5.21
CA VAL A 286 19.78 27.11 -4.90
C VAL A 286 19.46 26.36 -6.19
N LEU A 287 20.03 25.17 -6.34
CA LEU A 287 19.84 24.31 -7.50
C LEU A 287 19.45 22.89 -7.09
N PHE A 288 18.30 22.41 -7.56
CA PHE A 288 17.92 21.01 -7.47
C PHE A 288 17.98 20.37 -8.85
N CYS A 289 18.89 19.41 -9.03
CA CYS A 289 19.06 18.68 -10.28
C CYS A 289 18.58 17.24 -10.13
N GLN A 290 17.71 16.78 -11.06
CA GLN A 290 17.21 15.41 -11.10
C GLN A 290 18.30 14.41 -11.52
N LYS A 291 19.29 14.90 -12.26
CA LYS A 291 20.40 14.12 -12.80
C LYS A 291 21.71 14.39 -12.05
N GLY A 292 22.81 13.87 -12.55
CA GLY A 292 24.14 14.16 -12.02
C GLY A 292 24.58 15.59 -12.31
N ILE A 293 25.51 16.06 -11.48
CA ILE A 293 26.23 17.33 -11.65
C ILE A 293 27.70 16.99 -11.64
N ASP A 294 28.45 17.40 -12.67
CA ASP A 294 29.89 17.20 -12.76
C ASP A 294 30.64 17.88 -11.62
N ASP A 295 31.76 17.32 -11.18
CA ASP A 295 32.52 17.83 -10.04
C ASP A 295 33.11 19.24 -10.29
N TYR A 296 33.45 19.56 -11.54
CA TYR A 296 33.87 20.92 -11.91
C TYR A 296 32.71 21.91 -11.80
N VAL A 297 31.52 21.57 -12.28
CA VAL A 297 30.31 22.40 -12.13
C VAL A 297 30.00 22.62 -10.65
N GLN A 298 30.04 21.55 -9.83
CA GLN A 298 29.83 21.63 -8.38
C GLN A 298 30.86 22.60 -7.74
N HIS A 299 32.13 22.56 -8.17
CA HIS A 299 33.17 23.43 -7.66
C HIS A 299 32.89 24.91 -7.99
N TYR A 300 32.52 25.22 -9.23
CA TYR A 300 32.19 26.60 -9.63
C TYR A 300 30.96 27.13 -8.91
N LEU A 301 29.91 26.31 -8.76
CA LEU A 301 28.69 26.65 -8.01
C LEU A 301 28.99 26.91 -6.53
N SER A 302 29.83 26.07 -5.89
CA SER A 302 30.25 26.26 -4.50
C SER A 302 30.99 27.59 -4.32
N ARG A 303 31.92 27.94 -5.22
CA ARG A 303 32.67 29.25 -5.18
C ARG A 303 31.76 30.46 -5.38
N ALA A 304 30.66 30.29 -6.11
CA ALA A 304 29.65 31.35 -6.29
C ALA A 304 28.65 31.42 -5.13
N GLY A 305 28.75 30.53 -4.14
CA GLY A 305 27.83 30.48 -3.01
C GLY A 305 26.46 29.86 -3.33
N VAL A 306 26.36 29.07 -4.38
CA VAL A 306 25.15 28.36 -4.75
C VAL A 306 25.09 27.00 -4.04
N MET A 307 23.98 26.73 -3.37
CA MET A 307 23.68 25.41 -2.77
C MET A 307 23.08 24.50 -3.84
N ALA A 308 23.74 23.37 -4.14
CA ALA A 308 23.29 22.47 -5.19
C ALA A 308 23.03 21.05 -4.67
N PHE A 309 22.00 20.40 -5.22
CA PHE A 309 21.57 19.05 -4.93
C PHE A 309 21.50 18.23 -6.22
N LYS A 310 22.12 17.04 -6.20
CA LYS A 310 22.16 16.13 -7.36
C LYS A 310 21.31 14.89 -7.14
N ARG A 311 20.79 14.30 -8.24
CA ARG A 311 19.99 13.05 -8.23
C ARG A 311 18.74 13.13 -7.36
N VAL A 312 18.12 14.30 -7.33
CA VAL A 312 16.87 14.52 -6.58
C VAL A 312 15.74 13.70 -7.21
N LYS A 313 14.95 13.03 -6.38
CA LYS A 313 13.82 12.20 -6.85
C LYS A 313 12.77 13.03 -7.58
N ASN A 314 12.15 12.44 -8.61
CA ASN A 314 11.12 13.14 -9.38
C ASN A 314 9.92 13.61 -8.53
N THR A 315 9.58 12.86 -7.49
CA THR A 315 8.53 13.23 -6.54
C THR A 315 8.90 14.46 -5.73
N ASP A 316 10.16 14.58 -5.30
CA ASP A 316 10.63 15.74 -4.55
C ASP A 316 10.73 16.97 -5.45
N ILE A 317 11.23 16.83 -6.69
CA ILE A 317 11.21 17.91 -7.69
C ILE A 317 9.78 18.44 -7.90
N LYS A 318 8.79 17.55 -8.02
CA LYS A 318 7.38 17.94 -8.17
C LYS A 318 6.87 18.72 -6.95
N ARG A 319 7.22 18.28 -5.74
CA ARG A 319 6.86 18.99 -4.49
C ARG A 319 7.51 20.37 -4.42
N ILE A 320 8.82 20.47 -4.74
CA ILE A 320 9.51 21.75 -4.76
C ILE A 320 8.86 22.69 -5.78
N MET A 321 8.54 22.21 -6.98
CA MET A 321 7.86 22.97 -8.02
C MET A 321 6.53 23.54 -7.51
N MET A 322 5.71 22.69 -6.88
CA MET A 322 4.39 23.08 -6.37
C MET A 322 4.46 23.99 -5.15
N ALA A 323 5.51 23.87 -4.31
CA ALA A 323 5.67 24.70 -3.12
C ALA A 323 6.27 26.08 -3.43
N THR A 324 7.20 26.16 -4.37
CA THR A 324 8.02 27.37 -4.61
C THR A 324 7.62 28.13 -5.87
N GLY A 325 6.79 27.52 -6.73
CA GLY A 325 6.42 28.08 -8.03
C GLY A 325 7.53 28.00 -9.10
N ALA A 326 8.62 27.24 -8.83
CA ALA A 326 9.70 27.06 -9.80
C ALA A 326 9.24 26.25 -11.01
N GLU A 327 9.76 26.55 -12.20
CA GLU A 327 9.54 25.77 -13.40
C GLU A 327 10.63 24.70 -13.57
N LEU A 328 10.24 23.49 -14.03
CA LEU A 328 11.17 22.40 -14.31
C LEU A 328 11.85 22.58 -15.67
N ILE A 329 13.10 22.98 -15.68
CA ILE A 329 13.89 23.24 -16.87
C ILE A 329 14.46 21.95 -17.45
N THR A 330 14.19 21.72 -18.73
CA THR A 330 14.67 20.55 -19.49
C THR A 330 15.90 20.82 -20.32
N ASN A 331 16.17 22.08 -20.67
CA ASN A 331 17.38 22.51 -21.36
C ASN A 331 17.94 23.76 -20.62
N ILE A 332 19.24 23.81 -20.41
CA ILE A 332 19.87 24.89 -19.65
C ILE A 332 19.68 26.28 -20.30
N GLU A 333 19.54 26.33 -21.62
CA GLU A 333 19.29 27.57 -22.36
C GLU A 333 17.94 28.22 -22.04
N ASP A 334 16.97 27.42 -21.51
CA ASP A 334 15.64 27.90 -21.12
C ASP A 334 15.63 28.48 -19.70
N LEU A 335 16.75 28.42 -18.97
CA LEU A 335 16.85 28.94 -17.62
C LEU A 335 16.83 30.47 -17.62
N SER A 336 15.83 31.03 -16.98
CA SER A 336 15.63 32.47 -16.88
C SER A 336 15.31 32.89 -15.44
N PRO A 337 15.48 34.17 -15.04
CA PRO A 337 15.06 34.63 -13.73
C PRO A 337 13.55 34.43 -13.43
N GLU A 338 12.72 34.37 -14.46
CA GLU A 338 11.27 34.17 -14.34
C GLU A 338 10.89 32.74 -14.03
N SER A 339 11.74 31.78 -14.40
CA SER A 339 11.53 30.33 -14.12
C SER A 339 11.97 29.92 -12.72
N LEU A 340 12.56 30.82 -11.94
CA LEU A 340 13.04 30.53 -10.59
C LEU A 340 11.91 30.57 -9.57
N GLY A 341 11.87 29.55 -8.71
CA GLY A 341 11.02 29.53 -7.52
C GLY A 341 11.58 30.39 -6.40
N THR A 342 10.75 30.71 -5.42
CA THR A 342 11.13 31.52 -4.27
C THR A 342 10.77 30.84 -2.95
N ALA A 343 11.67 30.95 -1.97
CA ALA A 343 11.42 30.58 -0.57
C ALA A 343 12.21 31.56 0.33
N ASP A 344 11.70 31.79 1.53
CA ASP A 344 12.33 32.74 2.44
C ASP A 344 13.63 32.18 3.03
N TYR A 345 13.62 30.88 3.36
CA TYR A 345 14.75 30.24 4.02
C TYR A 345 14.92 28.79 3.59
N ILE A 346 16.15 28.42 3.27
CA ILE A 346 16.55 27.02 3.03
C ILE A 346 17.74 26.71 3.91
N HIS A 347 17.63 25.62 4.67
CA HIS A 347 18.72 25.15 5.51
C HIS A 347 18.82 23.63 5.51
N GLN A 348 20.02 23.13 5.71
CA GLN A 348 20.30 21.73 5.83
C GLN A 348 20.71 21.37 7.24
N GLU A 349 19.99 20.42 7.83
CA GLU A 349 20.32 19.84 9.12
C GLU A 349 20.75 18.39 8.97
N LYS A 350 21.69 17.98 9.82
CA LYS A 350 22.03 16.58 10.00
C LYS A 350 21.28 16.05 11.20
N VAL A 351 20.23 15.27 10.94
CA VAL A 351 19.46 14.60 11.98
C VAL A 351 19.90 13.14 12.05
N PHE A 352 20.62 12.77 13.11
CA PHE A 352 21.30 11.48 13.24
C PHE A 352 22.25 11.20 12.07
N ASP A 353 21.98 10.21 11.24
CA ASP A 353 22.79 9.82 10.09
C ASP A 353 22.25 10.33 8.74
N GLN A 354 21.15 11.10 8.76
CA GLN A 354 20.50 11.62 7.55
C GLN A 354 20.67 13.12 7.44
N PHE A 355 20.86 13.61 6.20
CA PHE A 355 20.82 15.04 5.90
C PHE A 355 19.42 15.38 5.38
N ILE A 356 18.76 16.34 6.04
CA ILE A 356 17.44 16.83 5.65
C ILE A 356 17.61 18.30 5.30
N THR A 357 17.11 18.68 4.13
CA THR A 357 17.09 20.05 3.67
C THR A 357 15.69 20.59 3.76
N PHE A 358 15.46 21.60 4.59
CA PHE A 358 14.18 22.27 4.77
C PHE A 358 14.08 23.46 3.82
N ILE A 359 12.90 23.67 3.25
CA ILE A 359 12.55 24.78 2.37
C ILE A 359 11.32 25.44 3.00
N GLU A 360 11.51 26.59 3.61
CA GLU A 360 10.52 27.28 4.44
C GLU A 360 10.13 28.64 3.86
N GLY A 361 8.97 29.18 4.30
CA GLY A 361 8.49 30.48 3.87
C GLY A 361 8.09 30.52 2.38
N CYS A 362 7.51 29.44 1.87
CA CYS A 362 6.92 29.43 0.53
C CYS A 362 5.62 30.23 0.51
N LYS A 363 5.42 31.10 -0.49
CA LYS A 363 4.30 32.06 -0.52
C LYS A 363 2.91 31.44 -0.61
N ASP A 364 2.79 30.30 -1.31
CA ASP A 364 1.53 29.55 -1.50
C ASP A 364 1.87 28.07 -1.69
N PRO A 365 2.27 27.39 -0.61
CA PRO A 365 2.78 26.04 -0.74
C PRO A 365 1.63 25.06 -1.02
N LYS A 366 1.48 24.66 -2.29
CA LYS A 366 0.60 23.55 -2.70
C LYS A 366 1.27 22.18 -2.48
N ALA A 367 2.16 22.08 -1.53
CA ALA A 367 2.80 20.86 -1.06
C ALA A 367 3.04 20.96 0.44
N SER A 368 3.06 19.83 1.12
CA SER A 368 3.19 19.76 2.57
C SER A 368 4.12 18.63 2.99
N SER A 369 4.69 18.72 4.17
CA SER A 369 5.56 17.67 4.72
C SER A 369 5.30 17.48 6.20
N ILE A 370 5.12 16.21 6.60
CA ILE A 370 4.95 15.80 7.99
C ILE A 370 6.22 15.05 8.41
N LEU A 371 6.81 15.48 9.51
CA LEU A 371 7.96 14.84 10.11
C LEU A 371 7.51 13.99 11.30
N ILE A 372 7.66 12.68 11.19
CA ILE A 372 7.31 11.73 12.25
C ILE A 372 8.55 11.40 13.06
N ARG A 373 8.42 11.46 14.38
CA ARG A 373 9.46 11.03 15.31
C ARG A 373 9.03 9.76 16.03
N GLY A 374 9.98 8.88 16.33
CA GLY A 374 9.72 7.65 17.04
C GLY A 374 10.96 7.12 17.73
N SER A 375 10.78 6.48 18.90
CA SER A 375 11.86 5.99 19.74
C SER A 375 12.68 4.87 19.08
N THR A 376 12.06 4.07 18.22
CA THR A 376 12.72 2.98 17.50
C THR A 376 12.31 2.96 16.02
N ARG A 377 13.16 2.34 15.19
CA ARG A 377 12.92 2.20 13.76
C ARG A 377 11.61 1.44 13.45
N HIS A 378 11.26 0.45 14.24
CA HIS A 378 10.04 -0.33 14.02
C HIS A 378 8.78 0.49 14.33
N ILE A 379 8.77 1.20 15.46
CA ILE A 379 7.65 2.08 15.85
C ILE A 379 7.47 3.20 14.82
N SER A 380 8.54 3.90 14.45
CA SER A 380 8.43 4.99 13.46
C SER A 380 7.98 4.49 12.08
N SER A 381 8.35 3.26 11.67
CA SER A 381 7.88 2.65 10.43
C SER A 381 6.39 2.30 10.47
N GLU A 382 5.89 1.85 11.63
CA GLU A 382 4.48 1.51 11.79
C GLU A 382 3.60 2.77 11.79
N ILE A 383 4.10 3.84 12.44
CA ILE A 383 3.42 5.14 12.42
C ILE A 383 3.39 5.73 11.00
N GLU A 384 4.51 5.67 10.27
CA GLU A 384 4.58 6.12 8.88
C GLU A 384 3.51 5.42 8.03
N ARG A 385 3.38 4.08 8.13
CA ARG A 385 2.34 3.30 7.44
C ARG A 385 0.93 3.70 7.87
N ALA A 386 0.68 3.84 9.16
CA ALA A 386 -0.63 4.26 9.67
C ALA A 386 -1.03 5.66 9.18
N MET A 387 -0.06 6.56 9.06
CA MET A 387 -0.27 7.91 8.51
C MET A 387 -0.48 7.88 7.00
N ASP A 388 0.23 7.03 6.24
CA ASP A 388 0.02 6.86 4.80
C ASP A 388 -1.37 6.29 4.51
N ASP A 389 -1.84 5.32 5.31
CA ASP A 389 -3.20 4.78 5.23
C ASP A 389 -4.24 5.88 5.51
N ALA A 390 -4.07 6.61 6.62
CA ALA A 390 -4.96 7.70 6.98
C ALA A 390 -4.97 8.82 5.92
N LEU A 391 -3.81 9.13 5.31
CA LEU A 391 -3.72 10.07 4.19
C LEU A 391 -4.55 9.60 3.00
N GLY A 392 -4.47 8.32 2.66
CA GLY A 392 -5.26 7.72 1.58
C GLY A 392 -6.76 7.87 1.82
N VAL A 393 -7.18 7.59 3.04
CA VAL A 393 -8.58 7.62 3.47
C VAL A 393 -9.14 9.05 3.53
N VAL A 394 -8.40 10.00 4.12
CA VAL A 394 -8.80 11.41 4.18
C VAL A 394 -8.87 12.04 2.78
N ALA A 395 -7.87 11.79 1.94
CA ALA A 395 -7.87 12.26 0.55
C ALA A 395 -9.08 11.73 -0.23
N ALA A 396 -9.38 10.43 -0.12
CA ALA A 396 -10.56 9.83 -0.75
C ALA A 396 -11.88 10.45 -0.26
N THR A 397 -11.94 10.88 1.01
CA THR A 397 -13.11 11.57 1.56
C THR A 397 -13.27 12.97 0.97
N VAL A 398 -12.20 13.73 0.89
CA VAL A 398 -12.22 15.08 0.29
C VAL A 398 -12.66 15.01 -1.18
N GLU A 399 -12.17 14.00 -1.94
CA GLU A 399 -12.52 13.82 -3.35
C GLU A 399 -13.99 13.41 -3.57
N GLU A 400 -14.55 12.51 -2.77
CA GLU A 400 -15.90 11.96 -2.97
C GLU A 400 -16.98 12.61 -2.09
N GLY A 401 -16.60 13.21 -0.96
CA GLY A 401 -17.52 13.87 -0.03
C GLY A 401 -18.54 12.93 0.62
N LYS A 402 -18.29 11.59 0.64
CA LYS A 402 -19.24 10.60 1.15
C LYS A 402 -18.59 9.67 2.18
N ILE A 403 -19.29 9.49 3.30
CA ILE A 403 -18.88 8.63 4.40
C ILE A 403 -19.96 7.63 4.77
N VAL A 404 -19.55 6.61 5.50
CA VAL A 404 -20.39 5.57 6.09
C VAL A 404 -19.98 5.32 7.54
N ILE A 405 -20.88 4.73 8.30
CA ILE A 405 -20.64 4.42 9.71
C ILE A 405 -19.86 3.10 9.80
N GLY A 406 -18.77 3.10 10.59
CA GLY A 406 -17.93 1.94 10.83
C GLY A 406 -18.47 0.97 11.89
N GLY A 407 -17.55 0.19 12.49
CA GLY A 407 -17.93 -0.76 13.56
C GLY A 407 -18.82 -1.92 13.14
N GLY A 408 -18.87 -2.24 11.83
CA GLY A 408 -19.71 -3.31 11.28
C GLY A 408 -21.16 -2.89 11.00
N ALA A 409 -21.54 -1.62 11.24
CA ALA A 409 -22.89 -1.12 11.02
C ALA A 409 -23.32 -1.27 9.55
N ILE A 410 -22.48 -0.83 8.62
CA ILE A 410 -22.77 -0.87 7.19
C ILE A 410 -22.92 -2.30 6.67
N GLU A 411 -22.10 -3.23 7.14
CA GLU A 411 -22.12 -4.62 6.73
C GLU A 411 -23.42 -5.31 7.13
N ILE A 412 -23.93 -5.03 8.31
CA ILE A 412 -25.21 -5.58 8.78
C ILE A 412 -26.38 -4.99 7.99
N GLU A 413 -26.38 -3.69 7.73
CA GLU A 413 -27.45 -3.06 6.93
C GLU A 413 -27.47 -3.59 5.49
N ILE A 414 -26.31 -3.73 4.86
CA ILE A 414 -26.21 -4.36 3.54
C ILE A 414 -26.73 -5.80 3.60
N ALA A 415 -26.32 -6.59 4.58
CA ALA A 415 -26.79 -7.95 4.74
C ALA A 415 -28.32 -8.05 4.95
N ARG A 416 -28.90 -7.15 5.72
CA ARG A 416 -30.35 -7.02 5.93
C ARG A 416 -31.09 -6.76 4.61
N LYS A 417 -30.63 -5.75 3.85
CA LYS A 417 -31.20 -5.38 2.55
C LYS A 417 -31.05 -6.48 1.51
N LEU A 418 -29.91 -7.18 1.50
CA LEU A 418 -29.68 -8.32 0.61
C LEU A 418 -30.63 -9.49 0.91
N ARG A 419 -30.89 -9.79 2.19
CA ARG A 419 -31.88 -10.83 2.55
C ARG A 419 -33.31 -10.46 2.11
N ALA A 420 -33.68 -9.18 2.25
CA ALA A 420 -34.95 -8.71 1.74
C ALA A 420 -35.03 -8.79 0.21
N PHE A 421 -33.96 -8.40 -0.50
CA PHE A 421 -33.84 -8.49 -1.95
C PHE A 421 -33.90 -9.94 -2.43
N ALA A 422 -33.21 -10.86 -1.77
CA ALA A 422 -33.22 -12.28 -2.09
C ALA A 422 -34.64 -12.87 -2.16
N ASN A 423 -35.57 -12.41 -1.32
CA ASN A 423 -36.97 -12.84 -1.34
C ASN A 423 -37.73 -12.39 -2.60
N THR A 424 -37.21 -11.40 -3.33
CA THR A 424 -37.80 -10.92 -4.58
C THR A 424 -37.26 -11.68 -5.81
N ILE A 425 -36.15 -12.40 -5.66
CA ILE A 425 -35.49 -13.16 -6.73
C ILE A 425 -35.92 -14.63 -6.62
N GLY A 426 -36.39 -15.19 -7.71
CA GLY A 426 -36.70 -16.62 -7.78
C GLY A 426 -35.48 -17.47 -8.12
N GLY A 427 -35.57 -18.78 -7.90
CA GLY A 427 -34.54 -19.72 -8.33
C GLY A 427 -33.40 -19.94 -7.33
N ARG A 428 -32.32 -20.57 -7.79
CA ARG A 428 -31.15 -20.87 -6.96
C ARG A 428 -30.26 -19.66 -6.71
N GLU A 429 -30.39 -18.61 -7.51
CA GLU A 429 -29.72 -17.32 -7.35
C GLU A 429 -30.07 -16.68 -6.00
N GLN A 430 -31.29 -16.89 -5.52
CA GLN A 430 -31.72 -16.49 -4.19
C GLN A 430 -30.80 -17.01 -3.09
N LEU A 431 -30.42 -18.29 -3.17
CA LEU A 431 -29.53 -18.91 -2.19
C LEU A 431 -28.15 -18.27 -2.21
N ALA A 432 -27.66 -17.94 -3.40
CA ALA A 432 -26.36 -17.27 -3.55
C ALA A 432 -26.38 -15.86 -2.96
N ILE A 433 -27.46 -15.08 -3.14
CA ILE A 433 -27.61 -13.76 -2.53
C ILE A 433 -27.66 -13.86 -0.99
N ILE A 434 -28.35 -14.86 -0.44
CA ILE A 434 -28.39 -15.08 1.03
C ILE A 434 -26.98 -15.42 1.54
N LYS A 435 -26.24 -16.30 0.85
CA LYS A 435 -24.86 -16.65 1.24
C LYS A 435 -23.90 -15.48 1.10
N PHE A 436 -24.11 -14.60 0.14
CA PHE A 436 -23.36 -13.34 0.04
C PHE A 436 -23.64 -12.43 1.24
N ALA A 437 -24.89 -12.30 1.65
CA ALA A 437 -25.26 -11.55 2.85
C ALA A 437 -24.64 -12.13 4.13
N GLU A 438 -24.58 -13.47 4.26
CA GLU A 438 -23.88 -14.14 5.36
C GLU A 438 -22.35 -13.87 5.32
N ALA A 439 -21.76 -13.81 4.13
CA ALA A 439 -20.34 -13.54 3.98
C ALA A 439 -19.96 -12.10 4.38
N ILE A 440 -20.77 -11.10 4.08
CA ILE A 440 -20.51 -9.71 4.49
C ILE A 440 -20.49 -9.58 6.02
N GLU A 441 -21.31 -10.31 6.75
CA GLU A 441 -21.35 -10.31 8.22
C GLU A 441 -20.06 -10.85 8.87
N ILE A 442 -19.10 -11.35 8.06
CA ILE A 442 -17.79 -11.78 8.59
C ILE A 442 -17.03 -10.60 9.23
N VAL A 443 -17.24 -9.37 8.76
CA VAL A 443 -16.55 -8.18 9.28
C VAL A 443 -16.93 -7.92 10.74
N PRO A 444 -18.20 -7.65 11.11
CA PRO A 444 -18.59 -7.47 12.51
C PRO A 444 -18.31 -8.72 13.35
N LYS A 445 -18.44 -9.93 12.79
CA LYS A 445 -18.10 -11.15 13.47
C LYS A 445 -16.61 -11.19 13.86
N THR A 446 -15.73 -10.83 12.94
CA THR A 446 -14.28 -10.81 13.20
C THR A 446 -13.91 -9.73 14.21
N LEU A 447 -14.56 -8.55 14.17
CA LEU A 447 -14.35 -7.50 15.17
C LEU A 447 -14.68 -8.00 16.58
N ALA A 448 -15.81 -8.72 16.75
CA ALA A 448 -16.20 -9.33 18.02
C ALA A 448 -15.21 -10.43 18.45
N GLU A 449 -14.80 -11.34 17.53
CA GLU A 449 -13.83 -12.40 17.82
C GLU A 449 -12.49 -11.84 18.30
N ASN A 450 -11.93 -10.85 17.59
CA ASN A 450 -10.64 -10.24 17.94
C ASN A 450 -10.71 -9.47 19.28
N ALA A 451 -11.89 -8.99 19.65
CA ALA A 451 -12.14 -8.37 20.95
C ALA A 451 -12.38 -9.39 22.09
N GLY A 452 -12.45 -10.69 21.78
CA GLY A 452 -12.73 -11.74 22.76
C GLY A 452 -14.19 -11.75 23.26
N LEU A 453 -15.12 -11.22 22.46
CA LEU A 453 -16.54 -11.11 22.80
C LEU A 453 -17.34 -12.30 22.26
N ASP A 454 -18.54 -12.55 22.82
CA ASP A 454 -19.44 -13.56 22.27
C ASP A 454 -20.01 -13.09 20.94
N THR A 455 -19.55 -13.72 19.87
CA THR A 455 -19.90 -13.35 18.49
C THR A 455 -21.36 -13.64 18.14
N ILE A 456 -21.96 -14.68 18.75
CA ILE A 456 -23.32 -15.08 18.42
C ILE A 456 -24.29 -14.10 19.05
N ASP A 457 -24.14 -13.85 20.33
CA ASP A 457 -25.03 -12.95 21.08
C ASP A 457 -24.96 -11.53 20.52
N LEU A 458 -23.74 -11.02 20.25
CA LEU A 458 -23.55 -9.68 19.69
C LEU A 458 -24.13 -9.53 18.27
N LEU A 459 -23.98 -10.54 17.40
CA LEU A 459 -24.57 -10.47 16.06
C LEU A 459 -26.10 -10.51 16.10
N VAL A 460 -26.71 -11.27 17.03
CA VAL A 460 -28.16 -11.31 17.21
C VAL A 460 -28.65 -9.95 17.72
N GLU A 461 -27.97 -9.38 18.73
CA GLU A 461 -28.29 -8.05 19.26
C GLU A 461 -28.14 -6.97 18.18
N LEU A 462 -27.04 -7.01 17.43
CA LEU A 462 -26.75 -6.04 16.36
C LEU A 462 -27.79 -6.08 15.24
N ARG A 463 -28.20 -7.28 14.80
CA ARG A 463 -29.27 -7.44 13.80
C ARG A 463 -30.60 -6.91 14.30
N ALA A 464 -30.95 -7.12 15.59
CA ALA A 464 -32.16 -6.60 16.19
C ALA A 464 -32.12 -5.06 16.31
N ALA A 465 -31.00 -4.49 16.72
CA ALA A 465 -30.84 -3.05 16.84
C ALA A 465 -30.94 -2.31 15.49
N HIS A 466 -30.57 -2.96 14.38
CA HIS A 466 -30.69 -2.42 13.02
C HIS A 466 -32.12 -2.28 12.49
N GLU A 467 -33.13 -2.83 13.17
CA GLU A 467 -34.54 -2.58 12.84
C GLU A 467 -34.94 -1.14 13.18
N ASP A 468 -34.37 -0.59 14.25
CA ASP A 468 -34.67 0.74 14.77
C ASP A 468 -33.66 1.80 14.30
N ASN A 469 -32.35 1.48 14.25
CA ASN A 469 -31.30 2.44 13.91
C ASN A 469 -30.20 1.80 13.09
N VAL A 470 -30.00 2.32 11.88
CA VAL A 470 -28.99 1.81 10.90
C VAL A 470 -27.53 2.12 11.28
N ASN A 471 -27.31 3.02 12.27
CA ASN A 471 -25.98 3.42 12.72
C ASN A 471 -25.42 2.51 13.83
N MET A 472 -26.16 1.51 14.25
CA MET A 472 -25.74 0.61 15.33
C MET A 472 -24.59 -0.26 14.90
N GLY A 473 -23.53 -0.33 15.69
CA GLY A 473 -22.34 -1.13 15.43
C GLY A 473 -21.73 -1.66 16.73
N ILE A 474 -20.62 -2.39 16.61
CA ILE A 474 -19.93 -3.00 17.75
C ILE A 474 -18.86 -2.04 18.28
N ASN A 475 -19.05 -1.55 19.50
CA ASN A 475 -17.98 -0.91 20.24
C ASN A 475 -17.13 -1.99 20.94
N VAL A 476 -16.00 -2.30 20.35
CA VAL A 476 -15.10 -3.37 20.83
C VAL A 476 -14.41 -3.02 22.17
N PHE A 477 -14.37 -1.73 22.56
CA PHE A 477 -13.80 -1.30 23.83
C PHE A 477 -14.79 -1.51 24.98
N GLU A 478 -16.06 -1.25 24.74
CA GLU A 478 -17.13 -1.45 25.72
C GLU A 478 -17.74 -2.85 25.69
N GLY A 479 -17.55 -3.59 24.59
CA GLY A 479 -18.13 -4.91 24.38
C GLY A 479 -19.65 -4.88 24.19
N LYS A 480 -20.19 -3.82 23.54
CA LYS A 480 -21.62 -3.59 23.39
C LYS A 480 -21.97 -3.07 21.99
N VAL A 481 -23.23 -3.21 21.63
CA VAL A 481 -23.83 -2.58 20.46
C VAL A 481 -24.23 -1.13 20.81
N VAL A 482 -23.67 -0.14 20.11
CA VAL A 482 -23.91 1.29 20.33
C VAL A 482 -24.09 2.02 19.01
N ASP A 483 -24.59 3.26 19.06
CA ASP A 483 -24.60 4.13 17.88
C ASP A 483 -23.16 4.58 17.54
N MET A 484 -22.63 4.06 16.44
CA MET A 484 -21.25 4.32 16.02
C MET A 484 -21.07 5.72 15.42
N LYS A 485 -22.16 6.38 15.01
CA LYS A 485 -22.13 7.77 14.59
C LYS A 485 -21.84 8.69 15.78
N GLU A 486 -22.51 8.46 16.91
CA GLU A 486 -22.25 9.19 18.16
C GLU A 486 -20.85 8.87 18.71
N ALA A 487 -20.38 7.66 18.50
CA ALA A 487 -19.03 7.25 18.88
C ALA A 487 -17.92 7.82 17.94
N GLY A 488 -18.30 8.52 16.86
CA GLY A 488 -17.35 9.13 15.91
C GLY A 488 -16.58 8.13 15.03
N VAL A 489 -17.07 6.89 14.89
CA VAL A 489 -16.44 5.86 14.07
C VAL A 489 -17.01 5.93 12.66
N VAL A 490 -16.27 6.60 11.79
CA VAL A 490 -16.66 6.88 10.39
C VAL A 490 -15.58 6.47 9.42
N GLU A 491 -15.98 6.05 8.23
CA GLU A 491 -15.09 5.60 7.16
C GLU A 491 -15.56 6.19 5.83
N PRO A 492 -14.67 6.44 4.83
CA PRO A 492 -15.13 6.83 3.50
C PRO A 492 -15.93 5.71 2.84
N GLN A 493 -16.99 6.08 2.14
CA GLN A 493 -17.78 5.13 1.34
C GLN A 493 -16.92 4.34 0.36
N ARG A 494 -15.91 4.98 -0.23
CA ARG A 494 -14.99 4.40 -1.23
C ARG A 494 -14.24 3.17 -0.70
N VAL A 495 -13.86 3.16 0.58
CA VAL A 495 -13.19 2.01 1.22
C VAL A 495 -14.07 0.76 1.13
N LYS A 496 -15.30 0.86 1.58
CA LYS A 496 -16.25 -0.28 1.58
C LYS A 496 -16.66 -0.70 0.17
N LYS A 497 -16.92 0.27 -0.70
CA LYS A 497 -17.23 0.06 -2.11
C LYS A 497 -16.13 -0.75 -2.79
N GLN A 498 -14.89 -0.29 -2.68
CA GLN A 498 -13.75 -0.95 -3.30
C GLN A 498 -13.50 -2.34 -2.70
N ALA A 499 -13.63 -2.51 -1.37
CA ALA A 499 -13.45 -3.80 -0.72
C ALA A 499 -14.47 -4.84 -1.21
N ILE A 500 -15.76 -4.47 -1.31
CA ILE A 500 -16.81 -5.37 -1.81
C ILE A 500 -16.57 -5.73 -3.28
N GLN A 501 -16.24 -4.75 -4.11
CA GLN A 501 -15.98 -4.97 -5.55
C GLN A 501 -14.76 -5.85 -5.78
N SER A 502 -13.64 -5.55 -5.14
CA SER A 502 -12.40 -6.30 -5.30
C SER A 502 -12.54 -7.73 -4.77
N ALA A 503 -13.20 -7.93 -3.62
CA ALA A 503 -13.47 -9.27 -3.09
C ALA A 503 -14.34 -10.10 -4.03
N HIS A 504 -15.38 -9.50 -4.63
CA HIS A 504 -16.22 -10.17 -5.61
C HIS A 504 -15.47 -10.52 -6.90
N GLU A 505 -14.71 -9.56 -7.47
CA GLU A 505 -13.91 -9.78 -8.68
C GLU A 505 -12.96 -10.97 -8.53
N ALA A 506 -12.26 -11.06 -7.38
CA ALA A 506 -11.40 -12.21 -7.10
C ALA A 506 -12.17 -13.51 -6.97
N CYS A 507 -13.26 -13.47 -6.22
CA CYS A 507 -14.11 -14.62 -6.04
C CYS A 507 -14.62 -15.14 -7.41
N GLU A 508 -15.08 -14.24 -8.29
CA GLU A 508 -15.50 -14.59 -9.64
C GLU A 508 -14.37 -15.23 -10.46
N MET A 509 -13.17 -14.66 -10.43
CA MET A 509 -12.02 -15.19 -11.16
C MET A 509 -11.64 -16.60 -10.66
N ILE A 510 -11.55 -16.78 -9.34
CA ILE A 510 -11.12 -18.05 -8.74
C ILE A 510 -12.17 -19.16 -8.96
N LEU A 511 -13.46 -18.85 -8.80
CA LEU A 511 -14.54 -19.83 -8.99
C LEU A 511 -14.71 -20.29 -10.46
N ARG A 512 -14.20 -19.56 -11.43
CA ARG A 512 -14.23 -19.92 -12.85
C ARG A 512 -13.09 -20.84 -13.27
N ILE A 513 -12.13 -21.11 -12.38
CA ILE A 513 -11.00 -22.00 -12.65
C ILE A 513 -11.46 -23.43 -12.43
N ASP A 514 -11.52 -24.22 -13.49
CA ASP A 514 -11.86 -25.63 -13.47
C ASP A 514 -10.65 -26.56 -13.67
N ASP A 515 -9.49 -25.98 -14.02
CA ASP A 515 -8.26 -26.72 -14.27
C ASP A 515 -7.04 -25.90 -13.78
N LEU A 516 -6.21 -26.49 -12.96
CA LEU A 516 -4.97 -25.93 -12.46
C LEU A 516 -3.80 -26.75 -13.00
N VAL A 517 -3.02 -26.16 -13.88
CA VAL A 517 -1.83 -26.77 -14.48
C VAL A 517 -0.58 -26.04 -13.98
N ALA A 518 0.24 -26.74 -13.22
CA ALA A 518 1.44 -26.18 -12.63
C ALA A 518 2.70 -26.88 -13.16
N ALA A 519 3.75 -26.10 -13.42
CA ALA A 519 5.07 -26.66 -13.74
C ALA A 519 5.62 -27.41 -12.52
N ALA A 520 6.49 -28.40 -12.76
CA ALA A 520 7.11 -29.19 -11.69
C ALA A 520 7.72 -28.33 -10.58
N GLY A 521 7.35 -28.64 -9.34
CA GLY A 521 7.82 -27.93 -8.14
C GLY A 521 7.28 -26.51 -7.97
N ALA A 522 6.32 -26.08 -8.82
CA ALA A 522 5.66 -24.79 -8.64
C ALA A 522 4.59 -24.82 -7.52
N LEU A 523 4.12 -26.03 -7.19
CA LEU A 523 3.18 -26.27 -6.08
C LEU A 523 3.89 -27.22 -5.11
N ASN A 524 4.57 -26.71 -4.10
CA ASN A 524 5.08 -27.51 -2.98
C ASN A 524 3.96 -27.76 -1.95
N THR A 525 2.90 -28.45 -2.37
CA THR A 525 1.71 -28.56 -1.52
C THR A 525 1.28 -30.00 -1.39
N PRO A 526 0.90 -30.43 -0.16
CA PRO A 526 0.33 -31.76 0.10
C PRO A 526 -1.01 -31.95 -0.63
N ASP A 527 -1.38 -33.20 -0.85
CA ASP A 527 -2.65 -33.58 -1.49
C ASP A 527 -3.85 -33.06 -0.67
N PRO A 528 -4.81 -32.33 -1.29
CA PRO A 528 -6.00 -31.86 -0.59
C PRO A 528 -6.89 -32.97 -0.02
N ASP A 529 -6.68 -34.22 -0.40
CA ASP A 529 -7.38 -35.38 0.17
C ASP A 529 -6.62 -36.00 1.39
N GLU A 530 -5.40 -35.52 1.71
CA GLU A 530 -4.70 -35.87 2.93
C GLU A 530 -5.17 -34.94 4.07
N ASN A 531 -5.80 -35.51 5.04
CA ASN A 531 -6.24 -35.02 6.36
C ASN A 531 -6.14 -33.49 6.60
N LEU A 532 -7.22 -32.78 6.33
CA LEU A 532 -7.38 -31.33 6.56
C LEU A 532 -7.20 -30.89 8.03
N ASP A 533 -7.17 -31.83 8.98
CA ASP A 533 -7.00 -31.59 10.42
C ASP A 533 -5.53 -31.56 10.87
N ASP A 534 -4.57 -31.73 9.93
CA ASP A 534 -3.13 -31.69 10.28
C ASP A 534 -2.63 -30.23 10.31
N PRO A 535 -2.18 -29.72 11.46
CA PRO A 535 -1.66 -28.35 11.58
C PRO A 535 -0.42 -28.07 10.71
N THR A 536 0.27 -29.09 10.19
CA THR A 536 1.40 -28.94 9.26
C THR A 536 0.97 -28.58 7.86
N TYR A 537 -0.32 -28.78 7.52
CA TYR A 537 -0.89 -28.49 6.21
C TYR A 537 -0.81 -27.00 5.87
N ALA A 538 -1.16 -26.13 6.83
CA ALA A 538 -1.10 -24.69 6.68
C ALA A 538 0.35 -24.17 6.47
N SER A 539 1.33 -24.75 7.15
CA SER A 539 2.73 -24.36 7.05
C SER A 539 3.35 -24.67 5.69
N ASN A 540 2.92 -25.76 5.05
CA ASN A 540 3.39 -26.13 3.72
C ASN A 540 2.80 -25.28 2.59
N MET A 541 1.57 -24.74 2.78
CA MET A 541 0.94 -23.82 1.82
C MET A 541 1.53 -22.40 1.82
N THR A 542 2.14 -21.98 2.93
CA THR A 542 2.75 -20.66 3.10
C THR A 542 4.26 -20.62 2.84
N GLY A 543 4.87 -21.73 2.38
CA GLY A 543 6.31 -21.80 2.10
C GLY A 543 7.19 -21.93 3.36
N GLY A 544 6.64 -22.51 4.44
CA GLY A 544 7.38 -22.77 5.68
C GLY A 544 8.66 -23.54 5.43
N MET A 545 9.78 -23.06 5.98
CA MET A 545 11.11 -23.66 5.84
C MET A 545 11.08 -25.17 6.07
N PRO A 546 11.77 -25.98 5.22
CA PRO A 546 12.04 -27.37 5.55
C PRO A 546 12.82 -27.37 6.86
N GLY A 547 12.25 -27.99 7.89
CA GLY A 547 12.83 -28.10 9.21
C GLY A 547 14.27 -28.59 9.09
N MET A 548 15.20 -27.91 9.77
CA MET A 548 16.53 -28.42 10.04
C MET A 548 16.40 -29.73 10.83
N GLY A 549 16.20 -30.82 10.07
CA GLY A 549 16.19 -32.18 10.55
C GLY A 549 17.56 -32.50 11.11
N GLY A 550 17.58 -32.85 12.38
CA GLY A 550 18.59 -33.43 13.20
C GLY A 550 19.94 -33.74 12.60
N MET A 551 20.96 -33.03 13.00
CA MET A 551 22.32 -33.50 13.02
C MET A 551 22.42 -34.54 14.17
N GLY A 552 22.15 -35.78 13.78
CA GLY A 552 22.32 -36.96 14.62
C GLY A 552 23.77 -37.19 14.97
N GLY A 553 24.01 -37.37 16.24
CA GLY A 553 24.97 -38.28 16.85
C GLY A 553 26.39 -38.33 16.30
N MET A 554 27.31 -37.55 16.83
CA MET A 554 28.72 -37.92 16.83
C MET A 554 29.00 -38.80 18.04
N GLY A 555 29.48 -40.02 17.71
CA GLY A 555 29.74 -41.12 18.61
C GLY A 555 30.75 -40.85 19.71
N GLY A 556 30.61 -41.63 20.76
CA GLY A 556 31.43 -41.62 21.98
C GLY A 556 32.91 -41.86 21.75
N MET A 557 33.74 -41.10 22.47
CA MET A 557 35.11 -41.43 22.79
C MET A 557 35.19 -42.38 24.00
N PRO A 558 36.05 -43.41 23.97
CA PRO A 558 36.28 -44.25 25.14
C PRO A 558 37.17 -43.54 26.17
N PRO A 559 37.12 -43.92 27.46
CA PRO A 559 37.92 -43.30 28.48
C PRO A 559 39.38 -43.81 28.44
N MET A 560 40.33 -42.88 28.44
CA MET A 560 41.73 -43.21 28.77
C MET A 560 41.91 -43.22 30.27
N MET A 561 42.70 -44.25 30.69
CA MET A 561 43.25 -44.42 32.01
C MET A 561 44.15 -43.25 32.44
#